data_3df22d097f396117192568c0d916e961
#
_entry.id   3df22d097f396117192568c0d916e961
#
_cell.length_a   1.000
_cell.length_b   1.000
_cell.length_c   1.000
_cell.angle_alpha   90.00
_cell.angle_beta   90.00
_cell.angle_gamma   90.00
#
_symmetry.space_group_name_H-M   'P 1'
#
loop_
_entity.id
_entity.type
_entity.pdbx_description
1 polymer ?
#
loop_
_entity_poly.entity_id
_entity_poly.type
_entity_poly.pdbx_seq_one_letter_code
_entity_poly.pdbx_strand_id
1 'polypeptide(L)'
;SSSLVGSEMCIRDSHYPVAMEGALKLKEISYIHAEAYPAGELKHGPLALVDSEMPVVAVAPNDDLLAKLQSNLEEVRARGGKLYVFGHSDAHHDDESITRFIELPEIPELIAPLIYSIPLQLLAYHVAILKGTDIDQPRNLAKSVTVE
;
A
#
# COMPACT_ATOMS: atom_id res chain seq x y z
N SER A 1 18.79 4.23 -16.81
CA SER A 1 17.44 4.83 -16.74
C SER A 1 16.82 4.43 -15.41
N SER A 2 16.76 5.36 -14.49
CA SER A 2 15.97 5.15 -13.28
C SER A 2 14.51 5.20 -13.67
N SER A 3 13.87 4.06 -13.84
CA SER A 3 12.42 4.00 -13.86
C SER A 3 11.94 4.47 -12.51
N LEU A 4 11.11 5.49 -12.49
CA LEU A 4 10.32 5.86 -11.33
C LEU A 4 9.37 4.69 -11.07
N VAL A 5 9.79 3.76 -10.21
CA VAL A 5 8.91 2.71 -9.74
C VAL A 5 8.00 3.36 -8.71
N GLY A 6 6.82 3.74 -9.15
CA GLY A 6 5.75 4.15 -8.26
C GLY A 6 5.16 2.92 -7.56
N SER A 7 4.68 3.10 -6.36
CA SER A 7 3.86 2.13 -5.64
C SER A 7 2.53 2.78 -5.31
N GLU A 8 1.43 2.13 -5.66
CA GLU A 8 0.11 2.63 -5.33
C GLU A 8 -0.52 1.82 -4.21
N MET A 9 -1.14 2.49 -3.28
CA MET A 9 -1.87 1.88 -2.19
C MET A 9 -3.37 2.09 -2.38
N CYS A 10 -4.08 0.99 -2.58
CA CYS A 10 -5.52 0.99 -2.72
C CYS A 10 -6.17 0.65 -1.40
N ILE A 11 -6.97 1.55 -0.87
CA ILE A 11 -7.68 1.34 0.39
C ILE A 11 -9.02 2.02 0.38
N ARG A 12 -9.88 1.48 1.22
CA ARG A 12 -11.18 2.00 1.56
C ARG A 12 -11.11 3.32 2.34
N ASP A 13 -12.20 4.09 2.29
CA ASP A 13 -12.30 5.43 2.90
C ASP A 13 -11.95 5.45 4.39
N SER A 14 -12.34 4.44 5.18
CA SER A 14 -12.04 4.37 6.63
C SER A 14 -10.56 4.05 6.94
N HIS A 15 -9.85 3.36 6.02
CA HIS A 15 -8.44 2.99 6.18
C HIS A 15 -7.52 3.80 5.25
N TYR A 16 -8.06 4.77 4.51
CA TYR A 16 -7.28 5.65 3.65
C TYR A 16 -6.11 6.35 4.38
N PRO A 17 -6.28 6.85 5.63
CA PRO A 17 -5.15 7.38 6.38
C PRO A 17 -4.04 6.38 6.64
N VAL A 18 -4.36 5.09 6.80
CA VAL A 18 -3.37 4.01 6.99
C VAL A 18 -2.53 3.84 5.72
N ALA A 19 -3.15 3.88 4.54
CA ALA A 19 -2.44 3.85 3.28
C ALA A 19 -1.55 5.07 3.07
N MET A 20 -2.06 6.24 3.40
CA MET A 20 -1.29 7.48 3.32
C MET A 20 -0.03 7.38 4.18
N GLU A 21 -0.15 6.85 5.40
CA GLU A 21 0.99 6.62 6.30
C GLU A 21 1.98 5.62 5.68
N GLY A 22 1.52 4.50 5.14
CA GLY A 22 2.37 3.54 4.46
C GLY A 22 3.09 4.13 3.25
N ALA A 23 2.39 4.89 2.41
CA ALA A 23 2.98 5.58 1.26
C ALA A 23 4.00 6.63 1.70
N LEU A 24 3.72 7.36 2.80
CA LEU A 24 4.65 8.32 3.38
C LEU A 24 5.92 7.62 3.86
N LYS A 25 5.82 6.52 4.60
CA LYS A 25 6.99 5.76 5.08
C LYS A 25 7.85 5.22 3.93
N LEU A 26 7.22 4.73 2.87
CA LEU A 26 7.97 4.32 1.66
C LEU A 26 8.74 5.50 1.05
N LYS A 27 8.14 6.67 0.95
CA LYS A 27 8.82 7.86 0.44
C LYS A 27 9.97 8.29 1.33
N GLU A 28 9.74 8.35 2.64
CA GLU A 28 10.70 8.89 3.61
C GLU A 28 11.97 8.04 3.72
N ILE A 29 11.86 6.71 3.81
CA ILE A 29 13.00 5.84 4.13
C ILE A 29 13.52 5.03 2.96
N SER A 30 12.71 4.79 1.93
CA SER A 30 13.15 4.04 0.74
C SER A 30 13.29 4.89 -0.51
N TYR A 31 12.84 6.15 -0.47
CA TYR A 31 12.88 7.09 -1.60
C TYR A 31 12.14 6.57 -2.83
N ILE A 32 11.12 5.75 -2.62
CA ILE A 32 10.20 5.29 -3.66
C ILE A 32 9.03 6.26 -3.71
N HIS A 33 8.70 6.73 -4.90
CA HIS A 33 7.44 7.46 -5.07
C HIS A 33 6.28 6.51 -4.81
N ALA A 34 5.47 6.81 -3.81
CA ALA A 34 4.31 6.05 -3.43
C ALA A 34 3.14 6.99 -3.15
N GLU A 35 1.99 6.66 -3.68
CA GLU A 35 0.76 7.41 -3.47
C GLU A 35 -0.34 6.49 -2.95
N ALA A 36 -1.25 7.05 -2.19
CA ALA A 36 -2.38 6.32 -1.64
C ALA A 36 -3.69 6.85 -2.24
N TYR A 37 -4.58 5.94 -2.58
CA TYR A 37 -5.88 6.26 -3.13
C TYR A 37 -6.98 5.45 -2.45
N PRO A 38 -8.16 6.05 -2.21
CA PRO A 38 -9.35 5.28 -1.93
C PRO A 38 -9.62 4.32 -3.11
N ALA A 39 -10.01 3.08 -2.80
CA ALA A 39 -10.22 2.08 -3.86
C ALA A 39 -11.25 2.53 -4.92
N GLY A 40 -12.27 3.29 -4.51
CA GLY A 40 -13.25 3.86 -5.43
C GLY A 40 -12.69 4.88 -6.41
N GLU A 41 -11.60 5.57 -6.04
CA GLU A 41 -10.99 6.62 -6.86
C GLU A 41 -9.98 6.08 -7.89
N LEU A 42 -9.60 4.82 -7.81
CA LEU A 42 -8.66 4.21 -8.76
C LEU A 42 -9.09 4.39 -10.22
N LYS A 43 -10.39 4.28 -10.48
CA LYS A 43 -10.96 4.38 -11.84
C LYS A 43 -10.93 5.81 -12.40
N HIS A 44 -10.69 6.81 -11.57
CA HIS A 44 -10.71 8.21 -11.94
C HIS A 44 -9.34 8.78 -12.35
N GLY A 45 -8.37 7.93 -12.65
CA GLY A 45 -7.06 8.35 -13.13
C GLY A 45 -5.94 7.36 -12.80
N PRO A 46 -5.71 7.02 -11.52
CA PRO A 46 -4.57 6.18 -11.11
C PRO A 46 -4.46 4.86 -11.87
N LEU A 47 -5.59 4.25 -12.20
CA LEU A 47 -5.65 2.99 -12.93
C LEU A 47 -4.99 3.05 -14.33
N ALA A 48 -4.87 4.26 -14.91
CA ALA A 48 -4.18 4.45 -16.16
C ALA A 48 -2.65 4.30 -16.06
N LEU A 49 -2.11 4.39 -14.85
CA LEU A 49 -0.68 4.25 -14.57
C LEU A 49 -0.28 2.80 -14.26
N VAL A 50 -1.25 1.92 -14.05
CA VAL A 50 -1.01 0.52 -13.70
C VAL A 50 -0.50 -0.25 -14.91
N ASP A 51 0.67 -0.87 -14.75
CA ASP A 51 1.29 -1.78 -15.71
C ASP A 51 1.95 -2.97 -14.99
N SER A 52 2.63 -3.83 -15.74
CA SER A 52 3.28 -5.03 -15.21
C SER A 52 4.48 -4.76 -14.28
N GLU A 53 4.97 -3.54 -14.25
CA GLU A 53 6.09 -3.14 -13.38
C GLU A 53 5.61 -2.38 -12.12
N MET A 54 4.34 -1.99 -12.10
CA MET A 54 3.75 -1.25 -10.99
C MET A 54 3.30 -2.18 -9.87
N PRO A 55 3.92 -2.16 -8.69
CA PRO A 55 3.41 -2.84 -7.50
C PRO A 55 2.24 -2.05 -6.92
N VAL A 56 1.13 -2.74 -6.71
CA VAL A 56 -0.06 -2.19 -6.04
C VAL A 56 -0.23 -2.89 -4.70
N VAL A 57 -0.18 -2.12 -3.63
CA VAL A 57 -0.38 -2.61 -2.27
C VAL A 57 -1.80 -2.30 -1.84
N ALA A 58 -2.56 -3.32 -1.47
CA ALA A 58 -3.92 -3.17 -0.98
C ALA A 58 -4.03 -3.59 0.49
N VAL A 59 -4.81 -2.84 1.25
CA VAL A 59 -5.24 -3.22 2.59
C VAL A 59 -6.72 -3.59 2.52
N ALA A 60 -7.02 -4.84 2.85
CA ALA A 60 -8.32 -5.46 2.68
C ALA A 60 -8.88 -5.93 4.04
N PRO A 61 -9.41 -5.03 4.87
CA PRO A 61 -10.09 -5.41 6.09
C PRO A 61 -11.37 -6.20 5.74
N ASN A 62 -11.76 -7.11 6.64
CA ASN A 62 -13.03 -7.82 6.49
C ASN A 62 -14.18 -6.92 6.92
N ASP A 63 -14.76 -6.23 5.97
CA ASP A 63 -15.85 -5.31 6.18
C ASP A 63 -16.83 -5.30 4.98
N ASP A 64 -17.93 -4.57 5.11
CA ASP A 64 -19.05 -4.51 4.13
C ASP A 64 -18.62 -4.07 2.71
N LEU A 65 -17.41 -3.51 2.53
CA LEU A 65 -16.95 -3.06 1.22
C LEU A 65 -15.86 -3.96 0.61
N LEU A 66 -15.54 -5.08 1.26
CA LEU A 66 -14.55 -6.02 0.75
C LEU A 66 -14.85 -6.43 -0.70
N ALA A 67 -16.11 -6.72 -1.02
CA ALA A 67 -16.52 -7.09 -2.38
C ALA A 67 -16.24 -5.98 -3.43
N LYS A 68 -16.39 -4.71 -3.04
CA LYS A 68 -16.06 -3.58 -3.92
C LYS A 68 -14.56 -3.43 -4.11
N LEU A 69 -13.79 -3.63 -3.05
CA LEU A 69 -12.33 -3.63 -3.14
C LEU A 69 -11.85 -4.73 -4.08
N GLN A 70 -12.36 -5.95 -3.93
CA GLN A 70 -12.02 -7.08 -4.80
C GLN A 70 -12.29 -6.77 -6.27
N SER A 71 -13.45 -6.21 -6.60
CA SER A 71 -13.77 -5.79 -7.97
C SER A 71 -12.78 -4.75 -8.52
N ASN A 72 -12.29 -3.83 -7.69
CA ASN A 72 -11.29 -2.86 -8.12
C ASN A 72 -9.90 -3.51 -8.28
N LEU A 73 -9.55 -4.50 -7.46
CA LEU A 73 -8.30 -5.23 -7.61
C LEU A 73 -8.27 -6.09 -8.88
N GLU A 74 -9.41 -6.64 -9.30
CA GLU A 74 -9.53 -7.31 -10.59
C GLU A 74 -9.23 -6.39 -11.77
N GLU A 75 -9.60 -5.12 -11.68
CA GLU A 75 -9.28 -4.11 -12.70
C GLU A 75 -7.78 -3.81 -12.77
N VAL A 76 -7.11 -3.75 -11.61
CA VAL A 76 -5.65 -3.61 -11.53
C VAL A 76 -4.96 -4.81 -12.19
N ARG A 77 -5.43 -6.00 -11.86
CA ARG A 77 -4.96 -7.25 -12.44
C ARG A 77 -5.10 -7.29 -13.97
N ALA A 78 -6.27 -6.92 -14.47
CA ALA A 78 -6.54 -6.92 -15.92
C ALA A 78 -5.56 -6.05 -16.71
N ARG A 79 -4.86 -5.13 -16.04
CA ARG A 79 -3.79 -4.28 -16.60
C ARG A 79 -2.39 -4.80 -16.34
N GLY A 80 -2.28 -5.96 -15.70
CA GLY A 80 -1.00 -6.61 -15.41
C GLY A 80 -0.32 -6.15 -14.11
N GLY A 81 -0.98 -5.31 -13.30
CA GLY A 81 -0.41 -4.82 -12.04
C GLY A 81 -0.10 -5.94 -11.05
N LYS A 82 1.00 -5.81 -10.33
CA LYS A 82 1.44 -6.76 -9.30
C LYS A 82 0.75 -6.46 -7.98
N LEU A 83 -0.17 -7.34 -7.58
CA LEU A 83 -0.98 -7.15 -6.37
C LEU A 83 -0.33 -7.76 -5.12
N TYR A 84 -0.17 -6.95 -4.09
CA TYR A 84 0.24 -7.33 -2.73
C TYR A 84 -0.88 -6.95 -1.77
N VAL A 85 -1.56 -7.95 -1.21
CA VAL A 85 -2.75 -7.71 -0.40
C VAL A 85 -2.47 -8.05 1.06
N PHE A 86 -2.73 -7.11 1.95
CA PHE A 86 -2.75 -7.28 3.40
C PHE A 86 -4.20 -7.35 3.87
N GLY A 87 -4.64 -8.48 4.39
CA GLY A 87 -6.05 -8.61 4.73
C GLY A 87 -6.37 -9.84 5.57
N HIS A 88 -7.64 -9.94 5.97
CA HIS A 88 -8.18 -11.12 6.63
C HIS A 88 -8.31 -12.28 5.62
N SER A 89 -8.35 -13.52 6.11
CA SER A 89 -8.50 -14.74 5.29
C SER A 89 -9.69 -14.69 4.32
N ASP A 90 -10.78 -14.04 4.70
CA ASP A 90 -11.95 -13.88 3.83
C ASP A 90 -11.69 -12.98 2.61
N ALA A 91 -10.63 -12.17 2.66
CA ALA A 91 -10.16 -11.41 1.51
C ALA A 91 -9.31 -12.24 0.54
N HIS A 92 -8.89 -13.42 1.00
CA HIS A 92 -8.14 -14.35 0.18
C HIS A 92 -9.12 -15.16 -0.68
N HIS A 93 -9.08 -14.93 -1.96
CA HIS A 93 -9.60 -15.90 -2.92
C HIS A 93 -8.43 -16.72 -3.44
N ASP A 94 -8.64 -18.01 -3.68
CA ASP A 94 -7.70 -18.93 -4.38
C ASP A 94 -7.49 -18.47 -5.84
N ASP A 95 -7.22 -17.19 -6.00
CA ASP A 95 -7.04 -16.56 -7.28
C ASP A 95 -5.54 -16.42 -7.53
N GLU A 96 -5.04 -17.12 -8.54
CA GLU A 96 -3.66 -17.01 -9.03
C GLU A 96 -3.24 -15.57 -9.38
N SER A 97 -4.17 -14.65 -9.29
CA SER A 97 -4.03 -13.23 -9.64
C SER A 97 -3.37 -12.36 -8.58
N ILE A 98 -3.40 -12.77 -7.32
CA ILE A 98 -2.74 -12.04 -6.23
C ILE A 98 -1.28 -12.48 -6.22
N THR A 99 -0.36 -11.54 -6.48
CA THR A 99 1.08 -11.80 -6.48
C THR A 99 1.55 -12.28 -5.10
N ARG A 100 1.04 -11.65 -4.03
CA ARG A 100 1.25 -12.07 -2.63
C ARG A 100 0.08 -11.65 -1.77
N PHE A 101 -0.42 -12.59 -0.97
CA PHE A 101 -1.38 -12.33 0.09
C PHE A 101 -0.68 -12.46 1.45
N ILE A 102 -0.84 -11.47 2.29
CA ILE A 102 -0.34 -11.45 3.67
C ILE A 102 -1.56 -11.46 4.58
N GLU A 103 -1.80 -12.61 5.19
CA GLU A 103 -2.91 -12.78 6.10
C GLU A 103 -2.68 -12.04 7.40
N LEU A 104 -3.67 -11.27 7.82
CA LEU A 104 -3.72 -10.59 9.10
C LEU A 104 -4.81 -11.22 9.97
N PRO A 105 -4.63 -11.25 11.30
CA PRO A 105 -5.63 -11.81 12.19
C PRO A 105 -6.93 -11.01 12.13
N GLU A 106 -8.02 -11.61 12.59
CA GLU A 106 -9.26 -10.88 12.81
C GLU A 106 -9.05 -9.78 13.85
N ILE A 107 -9.44 -8.56 13.50
CA ILE A 107 -9.15 -7.36 14.27
C ILE A 107 -10.44 -6.58 14.51
N PRO A 108 -10.74 -6.21 15.77
CA PRO A 108 -11.84 -5.30 16.05
C PRO A 108 -11.70 -3.98 15.26
N GLU A 109 -12.76 -3.50 14.67
CA GLU A 109 -12.78 -2.31 13.80
C GLU A 109 -12.12 -1.08 14.47
N LEU A 110 -12.37 -0.88 15.75
CA LEU A 110 -11.85 0.26 16.52
C LEU A 110 -10.32 0.35 16.51
N ILE A 111 -9.62 -0.78 16.54
CA ILE A 111 -8.15 -0.83 16.58
C ILE A 111 -7.53 -1.22 15.24
N ALA A 112 -8.34 -1.55 14.25
CA ALA A 112 -7.88 -1.97 12.93
C ALA A 112 -6.89 -0.99 12.29
N PRO A 113 -7.08 0.34 12.32
CA PRO A 113 -6.11 1.28 11.75
C PRO A 113 -4.71 1.16 12.37
N LEU A 114 -4.61 0.92 13.68
CA LEU A 114 -3.32 0.73 14.37
C LEU A 114 -2.64 -0.56 13.91
N ILE A 115 -3.38 -1.64 13.82
CA ILE A 115 -2.82 -2.95 13.46
C ILE A 115 -2.45 -3.00 11.98
N TYR A 116 -3.27 -2.44 11.09
CA TYR A 116 -2.96 -2.38 9.64
C TYR A 116 -1.80 -1.44 9.30
N SER A 117 -1.47 -0.48 10.15
CA SER A 117 -0.29 0.37 9.93
C SER A 117 1.03 -0.38 10.12
N ILE A 118 1.07 -1.37 11.02
CA ILE A 118 2.29 -2.13 11.35
C ILE A 118 2.88 -2.83 10.13
N PRO A 119 2.14 -3.67 9.38
CA PRO A 119 2.70 -4.34 8.20
C PRO A 119 3.15 -3.38 7.11
N LEU A 120 2.52 -2.21 6.97
CA LEU A 120 2.95 -1.19 6.00
C LEU A 120 4.27 -0.52 6.44
N GLN A 121 4.45 -0.28 7.72
CA GLN A 121 5.72 0.20 8.27
C GLN A 121 6.83 -0.84 8.08
N LEU A 122 6.53 -2.12 8.34
CA LEU A 122 7.47 -3.21 8.10
C LEU A 122 7.81 -3.36 6.60
N LEU A 123 6.83 -3.19 5.71
CA LEU A 123 7.07 -3.17 4.27
C LEU A 123 8.07 -2.07 3.90
N ALA A 124 7.84 -0.85 4.36
CA ALA A 124 8.74 0.28 4.10
C ALA A 124 10.15 0.02 4.65
N TYR A 125 10.25 -0.53 5.87
CA TYR A 125 11.52 -0.91 6.50
C TYR A 125 12.28 -1.94 5.66
N HIS A 126 11.66 -3.05 5.28
CA HIS A 126 12.31 -4.09 4.49
C HIS A 126 12.72 -3.61 3.10
N VAL A 127 11.89 -2.80 2.46
CA VAL A 127 12.22 -2.18 1.16
C VAL A 127 13.43 -1.26 1.29
N ALA A 128 13.52 -0.48 2.37
CA ALA A 128 14.67 0.39 2.64
C ALA A 128 15.97 -0.43 2.82
N ILE A 129 15.90 -1.54 3.59
CA ILE A 129 17.05 -2.46 3.74
C ILE A 129 17.50 -2.99 2.38
N LEU A 130 16.57 -3.50 1.56
CA LEU A 130 16.88 -4.05 0.24
C LEU A 130 17.50 -3.02 -0.70
N LYS A 131 17.13 -1.75 -0.56
CA LYS A 131 17.71 -0.63 -1.31
C LYS A 131 19.02 -0.12 -0.72
N GLY A 132 19.39 -0.55 0.49
CA GLY A 132 20.61 -0.08 1.17
C GLY A 132 20.51 1.38 1.61
N THR A 133 19.29 1.88 1.90
CA THR A 133 19.09 3.24 2.40
C THR A 133 19.23 3.28 3.92
N ASP A 134 19.70 4.43 4.44
CA ASP A 134 19.78 4.64 5.88
C ASP A 134 18.38 4.92 6.45
N ILE A 135 17.92 4.04 7.33
CA ILE A 135 16.58 4.11 7.92
C ILE A 135 16.56 5.06 9.12
N ASP A 136 17.66 5.14 9.86
CA ASP A 136 17.75 5.93 11.08
C ASP A 136 18.03 7.41 10.80
N GLN A 137 18.72 7.67 9.69
CA GLN A 137 19.07 9.01 9.24
C GLN A 137 18.69 9.22 7.76
N PRO A 138 17.40 9.18 7.43
CA PRO A 138 16.98 9.41 6.06
C PRO A 138 17.37 10.83 5.61
N ARG A 139 17.89 10.90 4.37
CA ARG A 139 18.32 12.17 3.78
C ARG A 139 17.12 13.11 3.56
N ASN A 140 17.41 14.41 3.63
CA ASN A 140 16.43 15.46 3.33
C ASN A 140 15.21 15.51 4.27
N LEU A 141 15.25 14.82 5.41
CA LEU A 141 14.25 14.93 6.45
C LEU A 141 14.80 15.72 7.62
N ALA A 142 14.16 16.82 7.96
CA ALA A 142 14.50 17.60 9.14
C ALA A 142 13.69 17.09 10.35
N LYS A 143 14.37 16.66 11.41
CA LYS A 143 13.71 16.28 12.67
C LYS A 143 13.15 17.49 13.43
N SER A 144 13.66 18.69 13.14
CA SER A 144 13.12 19.97 13.58
C SER A 144 13.35 21.01 12.48
N VAL A 145 12.32 21.75 12.13
CA VAL A 145 12.47 22.92 11.27
C VAL A 145 12.56 24.12 12.19
N THR A 146 13.78 24.57 12.45
CA THR A 146 14.00 25.95 12.97
C THR A 146 14.02 26.85 11.75
N VAL A 147 12.90 27.49 11.48
CA VAL A 147 12.86 28.61 10.53
C VAL A 147 13.32 29.83 11.34
N GLU A 148 14.53 30.29 11.09
CA GLU A 148 14.94 31.66 11.45
C GLU A 148 14.43 32.65 10.40
#